data_eed3deea9bb2c9962c2eae4a52a50f1e
#
_entry.id   eed3deea9bb2c9962c2eae4a52a50f1e
#
_cell.length_a   1.000
_cell.length_b   1.000
_cell.length_c   1.000
_cell.angle_alpha   90.00
_cell.angle_beta   90.00
_cell.angle_gamma   90.00
#
_symmetry.space_group_name_H-M   'P 1'
#
loop_
_entity.id
_entity.type
_entity.pdbx_description
1 polymer ?
#
loop_
_entity_poly.entity_id
_entity_poly.type
_entity_poly.pdbx_seq_one_letter_code
_entity_poly.pdbx_strand_id
1 'polypeptide(L)'
;AIVPIALGVAERGGLNVTLVMASCVGGAMFGDNLSMISDTTIAATRTQGCELRDKFKVNFWIALPAAIITIVVLLVVGRPETVVDMGDLSFNIIKVIPYVAVLVLALIGMNVFLVLTIGIFAAGIIGLALGDLDIPLFAQSIYNGFTGMNEVFFLSLFCGGMSEMIAHNGGIDWLIEKLGGMMRSNKSAQVGIAALVSLADCATANNTVAIIVSGPMAKNMSRIHKVDPRRSASLLDVFSCVLQGIIPWGAQLLTAASLTAVYGVAMSPMDILPHMWYCWILAVVGILSIFIPFADGICRKDPWNWEYDVAESGVAAKKAAIELERQEAAKTV
;
A
#
# COMPACT_ATOMS: atom_id res chain seq x y z
N ALA A 1 -5.90 13.09 5.39
CA ALA A 1 -5.41 13.99 6.46
C ALA A 1 -4.17 14.80 6.04
N ILE A 2 -3.22 14.21 5.29
CA ILE A 2 -1.95 14.87 4.93
C ILE A 2 -2.12 15.85 3.76
N VAL A 3 -3.02 15.60 2.81
CA VAL A 3 -3.20 16.37 1.58
C VAL A 3 -3.39 17.87 1.82
N PRO A 4 -4.26 18.34 2.72
CA PRO A 4 -4.43 19.78 2.97
C PRO A 4 -3.14 20.47 3.46
N ILE A 5 -2.40 19.78 4.32
CA ILE A 5 -1.12 20.27 4.84
C ILE A 5 -0.10 20.35 3.70
N ALA A 6 -0.03 19.31 2.90
CA ALA A 6 0.89 19.22 1.77
C ALA A 6 0.60 20.30 0.70
N LEU A 7 -0.69 20.57 0.42
CA LEU A 7 -1.09 21.67 -0.46
C LEU A 7 -0.63 23.03 0.07
N GLY A 8 -0.90 23.31 1.36
CA GLY A 8 -0.47 24.56 1.98
C GLY A 8 1.06 24.74 1.98
N VAL A 9 1.82 23.66 2.15
CA VAL A 9 3.30 23.68 2.03
C VAL A 9 3.73 23.91 0.58
N ALA A 10 3.06 23.26 -0.40
CA ALA A 10 3.37 23.43 -1.81
C ALA A 10 3.14 24.87 -2.28
N GLU A 11 1.98 25.45 -1.96
CA GLU A 11 1.62 26.84 -2.34
C GLU A 11 2.57 27.86 -1.72
N ARG A 12 2.83 27.75 -0.40
CA ARG A 12 3.71 28.71 0.29
C ARG A 12 5.18 28.54 -0.05
N GLY A 13 5.60 27.29 -0.29
CA GLY A 13 6.99 26.96 -0.61
C GLY A 13 7.35 27.10 -2.08
N GLY A 14 6.40 27.46 -2.96
CA GLY A 14 6.63 27.52 -4.41
C GLY A 14 6.98 26.15 -5.01
N LEU A 15 6.50 25.07 -4.39
CA LEU A 15 6.78 23.70 -4.83
C LEU A 15 5.76 23.25 -5.88
N ASN A 16 6.17 22.35 -6.75
CA ASN A 16 5.24 21.71 -7.70
C ASN A 16 4.20 20.89 -6.97
N VAL A 17 2.94 21.33 -7.03
CA VAL A 17 1.82 20.69 -6.31
C VAL A 17 1.65 19.22 -6.70
N THR A 18 1.81 18.89 -7.98
CA THR A 18 1.70 17.52 -8.49
C THR A 18 2.76 16.60 -7.88
N LEU A 19 4.00 17.09 -7.79
CA LEU A 19 5.10 16.36 -7.18
C LEU A 19 4.86 16.14 -5.68
N VAL A 20 4.34 17.16 -4.99
CA VAL A 20 4.02 17.06 -3.56
C VAL A 20 2.89 16.06 -3.33
N MET A 21 1.84 16.07 -4.17
CA MET A 21 0.76 15.08 -4.09
C MET A 21 1.26 13.66 -4.37
N ALA A 22 2.06 13.47 -5.41
CA ALA A 22 2.69 12.19 -5.71
C ALA A 22 3.58 11.69 -4.55
N SER A 23 4.28 12.62 -3.88
CA SER A 23 5.10 12.29 -2.70
C SER A 23 4.25 11.83 -1.51
N CYS A 24 3.08 12.45 -1.30
CA CYS A 24 2.13 12.03 -0.26
C CYS A 24 1.59 10.62 -0.53
N VAL A 25 1.15 10.35 -1.76
CA VAL A 25 0.68 9.01 -2.15
C VAL A 25 1.81 8.00 -2.06
N GLY A 26 3.00 8.32 -2.59
CA GLY A 26 4.18 7.46 -2.52
C GLY A 26 4.60 7.14 -1.08
N GLY A 27 4.51 8.11 -0.17
CA GLY A 27 4.74 7.90 1.26
C GLY A 27 3.72 6.96 1.91
N ALA A 28 2.44 7.07 1.52
CA ALA A 28 1.40 6.14 1.96
C ALA A 28 1.67 4.70 1.46
N MET A 29 2.07 4.56 0.18
CA MET A 29 2.44 3.27 -0.41
C MET A 29 3.68 2.66 0.27
N PHE A 30 4.68 3.47 0.64
CA PHE A 30 5.81 3.03 1.44
C PHE A 30 5.36 2.51 2.82
N GLY A 31 4.45 3.24 3.48
CA GLY A 31 3.87 2.84 4.76
C GLY A 31 3.13 1.51 4.68
N ASP A 32 2.34 1.30 3.64
CA ASP A 32 1.62 0.04 3.40
C ASP A 32 2.58 -1.15 3.24
N ASN A 33 3.62 -1.01 2.43
CA ASN A 33 4.65 -2.04 2.23
C ASN A 33 5.38 -2.45 3.52
N LEU A 34 5.60 -1.54 4.45
CA LEU A 34 6.32 -1.78 5.70
C LEU A 34 5.38 -1.93 6.91
N SER A 35 4.08 -1.92 6.71
CA SER A 35 3.12 -2.20 7.78
C SER A 35 3.07 -3.70 8.09
N MET A 36 3.08 -4.02 9.38
CA MET A 36 2.81 -5.39 9.84
C MET A 36 1.31 -5.67 10.01
N ILE A 37 0.48 -4.64 9.98
CA ILE A 37 -0.96 -4.72 10.26
C ILE A 37 -1.82 -4.31 9.06
N SER A 38 -1.22 -3.99 7.90
CA SER A 38 -1.98 -3.72 6.69
C SER A 38 -2.71 -4.97 6.21
N ASP A 39 -3.87 -4.77 5.61
CA ASP A 39 -4.68 -5.84 5.03
C ASP A 39 -3.95 -6.57 3.89
N THR A 40 -3.15 -5.86 3.09
CA THR A 40 -2.26 -6.43 2.08
C THR A 40 -1.23 -7.39 2.68
N THR A 41 -0.56 -6.97 3.76
CA THR A 41 0.40 -7.81 4.48
C THR A 41 -0.26 -9.05 5.09
N ILE A 42 -1.44 -8.89 5.69
CA ILE A 42 -2.21 -10.00 6.25
C ILE A 42 -2.65 -10.96 5.13
N ALA A 43 -3.18 -10.45 4.02
CA ALA A 43 -3.60 -11.25 2.88
C ALA A 43 -2.42 -12.03 2.27
N ALA A 44 -1.30 -11.36 2.01
CA ALA A 44 -0.12 -11.98 1.43
C ALA A 44 0.45 -13.09 2.33
N THR A 45 0.58 -12.86 3.63
CA THR A 45 1.14 -13.84 4.55
C THR A 45 0.21 -15.03 4.80
N ARG A 46 -1.10 -14.78 4.90
CA ARG A 46 -2.09 -15.85 5.07
C ARG A 46 -2.19 -16.73 3.84
N THR A 47 -2.22 -16.16 2.65
CA THR A 47 -2.29 -16.94 1.41
C THR A 47 -1.04 -17.79 1.20
N GLN A 48 0.14 -17.29 1.58
CA GLN A 48 1.40 -18.02 1.45
C GLN A 48 1.70 -18.94 2.64
N GLY A 49 1.05 -18.72 3.79
CA GLY A 49 1.26 -19.54 5.00
C GLY A 49 2.56 -19.21 5.74
N CYS A 50 3.02 -17.97 5.71
CA CYS A 50 4.22 -17.52 6.41
C CYS A 50 3.91 -16.50 7.52
N GLU A 51 4.89 -16.23 8.38
CA GLU A 51 4.73 -15.26 9.47
C GLU A 51 4.87 -13.81 8.96
N LEU A 52 4.02 -12.91 9.51
CA LEU A 52 4.05 -11.47 9.22
C LEU A 52 5.43 -10.86 9.42
N ARG A 53 6.07 -11.21 10.55
CA ARG A 53 7.40 -10.72 10.92
C ARG A 53 8.48 -11.09 9.92
N ASP A 54 8.40 -12.28 9.35
CA ASP A 54 9.41 -12.77 8.42
C ASP A 54 9.23 -12.18 7.02
N LYS A 55 7.98 -12.02 6.57
CA LYS A 55 7.66 -11.25 5.35
C LYS A 55 8.15 -9.80 5.48
N PHE A 56 7.93 -9.16 6.64
CA PHE A 56 8.39 -7.80 6.90
C PHE A 56 9.92 -7.66 6.71
N LYS A 57 10.71 -8.61 7.19
CA LYS A 57 12.17 -8.59 7.02
C LYS A 57 12.59 -8.63 5.54
N VAL A 58 11.88 -9.39 4.71
CA VAL A 58 12.13 -9.44 3.26
C VAL A 58 11.75 -8.12 2.62
N ASN A 59 10.55 -7.60 2.91
CA ASN A 59 10.06 -6.33 2.38
C ASN A 59 10.95 -5.15 2.76
N PHE A 60 11.44 -5.12 4.00
CA PHE A 60 12.31 -4.06 4.49
C PHE A 60 13.53 -3.85 3.58
N TRP A 61 14.18 -4.93 3.16
CA TRP A 61 15.35 -4.85 2.28
C TRP A 61 15.01 -4.47 0.84
N ILE A 62 13.74 -4.48 0.45
CA ILE A 62 13.28 -4.01 -0.88
C ILE A 62 12.77 -2.57 -0.77
N ALA A 63 11.90 -2.29 0.18
CA ALA A 63 11.23 -1.01 0.30
C ALA A 63 12.16 0.11 0.80
N LEU A 64 13.11 -0.21 1.72
CA LEU A 64 14.02 0.80 2.27
C LEU A 64 14.97 1.38 1.21
N PRO A 65 15.68 0.59 0.39
CA PRO A 65 16.47 1.15 -0.70
C PRO A 65 15.64 1.98 -1.69
N ALA A 66 14.43 1.51 -2.03
CA ALA A 66 13.52 2.27 -2.89
C ALA A 66 13.16 3.63 -2.28
N ALA A 67 12.87 3.67 -0.98
CA ALA A 67 12.54 4.91 -0.27
C ALA A 67 13.74 5.87 -0.22
N ILE A 68 14.95 5.36 0.08
CA ILE A 68 16.17 6.20 0.12
C ILE A 68 16.42 6.81 -1.26
N ILE A 69 16.36 6.03 -2.33
CA ILE A 69 16.54 6.53 -3.70
C ILE A 69 15.44 7.55 -4.02
N THR A 70 14.20 7.30 -3.63
CA THR A 70 13.09 8.24 -3.82
C THR A 70 13.34 9.57 -3.12
N ILE A 71 13.81 9.56 -1.88
CA ILE A 71 14.15 10.79 -1.15
C ILE A 71 15.24 11.57 -1.88
N VAL A 72 16.28 10.90 -2.37
CA VAL A 72 17.35 11.54 -3.15
C VAL A 72 16.81 12.17 -4.43
N VAL A 73 15.96 11.45 -5.17
CA VAL A 73 15.30 11.97 -6.38
C VAL A 73 14.45 13.19 -6.05
N LEU A 74 13.63 13.13 -4.99
CA LEU A 74 12.77 14.24 -4.57
C LEU A 74 13.57 15.46 -4.12
N LEU A 75 14.72 15.28 -3.46
CA LEU A 75 15.62 16.39 -3.10
C LEU A 75 16.23 17.11 -4.33
N VAL A 76 16.38 16.39 -5.43
CA VAL A 76 16.92 16.95 -6.68
C VAL A 76 15.81 17.59 -7.52
N VAL A 77 14.71 16.86 -7.74
CA VAL A 77 13.61 17.28 -8.64
C VAL A 77 12.65 18.25 -7.95
N GLY A 78 12.49 18.14 -6.63
CA GLY A 78 11.54 18.94 -5.84
C GLY A 78 12.05 20.31 -5.41
N ARG A 79 13.19 20.78 -5.94
CA ARG A 79 13.68 22.12 -5.63
C ARG A 79 12.75 23.18 -6.21
N PRO A 80 12.34 24.19 -5.41
CA PRO A 80 11.56 25.30 -5.93
C PRO A 80 12.43 26.12 -6.91
N GLU A 81 11.81 26.58 -7.99
CA GLU A 81 12.49 27.43 -8.99
C GLU A 81 12.81 28.82 -8.43
N THR A 82 12.02 29.28 -7.48
CA THR A 82 12.20 30.57 -6.81
C THR A 82 12.13 30.39 -5.30
N VAL A 83 13.04 31.05 -4.58
CA VAL A 83 12.93 31.13 -3.12
C VAL A 83 11.78 32.07 -2.79
N VAL A 84 10.68 31.53 -2.30
CA VAL A 84 9.53 32.32 -1.85
C VAL A 84 9.81 32.75 -0.42
N ASP A 85 9.69 34.05 -0.14
CA ASP A 85 9.73 34.56 1.23
C ASP A 85 8.46 34.06 1.94
N MET A 86 8.65 33.17 2.90
CA MET A 86 7.54 32.51 3.61
C MET A 86 6.80 33.47 4.58
N GLY A 87 7.20 34.74 4.67
CA GLY A 87 6.58 35.72 5.54
C GLY A 87 6.53 35.28 7.01
N ASP A 88 5.64 35.87 7.80
CA ASP A 88 5.41 35.46 9.19
C ASP A 88 4.75 34.10 9.28
N LEU A 89 5.50 33.11 9.73
CA LEU A 89 5.04 31.74 9.97
C LEU A 89 4.29 31.60 11.31
N SER A 90 3.40 32.55 11.61
CA SER A 90 2.56 32.46 12.81
C SER A 90 1.47 31.39 12.59
N PHE A 91 1.41 30.43 13.46
CA PHE A 91 0.35 29.40 13.44
C PHE A 91 -0.29 29.24 14.82
N ASN A 92 -1.55 28.89 14.82
CA ASN A 92 -2.25 28.55 16.06
C ASN A 92 -2.13 27.05 16.33
N ILE A 93 -1.36 26.67 17.35
CA ILE A 93 -1.11 25.28 17.72
C ILE A 93 -2.40 24.52 18.01
N ILE A 94 -3.45 25.19 18.49
CA ILE A 94 -4.75 24.58 18.80
C ILE A 94 -5.40 24.01 17.54
N LYS A 95 -5.23 24.67 16.38
CA LYS A 95 -5.75 24.20 15.08
C LYS A 95 -5.03 22.95 14.56
N VAL A 96 -3.84 22.65 15.07
CA VAL A 96 -3.06 21.46 14.67
C VAL A 96 -3.48 20.23 15.48
N ILE A 97 -4.05 20.41 16.67
CA ILE A 97 -4.43 19.31 17.58
C ILE A 97 -5.29 18.23 16.89
N PRO A 98 -6.36 18.53 16.13
CA PRO A 98 -7.17 17.49 15.49
C PRO A 98 -6.39 16.60 14.53
N TYR A 99 -5.44 17.18 13.77
CA TYR A 99 -4.61 16.43 12.85
C TYR A 99 -3.65 15.47 13.55
N VAL A 100 -3.01 15.95 14.62
CA VAL A 100 -2.13 15.14 15.46
C VAL A 100 -2.92 14.04 16.15
N ALA A 101 -4.12 14.36 16.67
CA ALA A 101 -4.99 13.38 17.33
C ALA A 101 -5.41 12.27 16.36
N VAL A 102 -5.86 12.59 15.14
CA VAL A 102 -6.21 11.60 14.10
C VAL A 102 -5.02 10.71 13.77
N LEU A 103 -3.82 11.31 13.61
CA LEU A 103 -2.61 10.55 13.32
C LEU A 103 -2.25 9.58 14.46
N VAL A 104 -2.26 10.06 15.71
CA VAL A 104 -1.93 9.25 16.88
C VAL A 104 -2.95 8.12 17.08
N LEU A 105 -4.24 8.41 16.97
CA LEU A 105 -5.31 7.42 17.12
C LEU A 105 -5.24 6.35 16.01
N ALA A 106 -4.90 6.74 14.78
CA ALA A 106 -4.67 5.81 13.68
C ALA A 106 -3.45 4.91 13.94
N LEU A 107 -2.34 5.47 14.45
CA LEU A 107 -1.13 4.71 14.80
C LEU A 107 -1.35 3.72 15.95
N ILE A 108 -2.24 4.02 16.90
CA ILE A 108 -2.64 3.11 17.99
C ILE A 108 -3.49 1.93 17.44
N GLY A 109 -3.95 2.01 16.19
CA GLY A 109 -4.75 0.95 15.55
C GLY A 109 -6.24 1.02 15.85
N MET A 110 -6.76 2.19 16.21
CA MET A 110 -8.22 2.39 16.38
C MET A 110 -8.94 2.24 15.02
N ASN A 111 -10.22 1.88 15.11
CA ASN A 111 -11.08 1.78 13.93
C ASN A 111 -11.09 3.09 13.13
N VAL A 112 -10.83 3.02 11.83
CA VAL A 112 -10.66 4.18 10.93
C VAL A 112 -11.90 5.09 10.94
N PHE A 113 -13.11 4.52 10.92
CA PHE A 113 -14.35 5.30 10.95
C PHE A 113 -14.48 6.12 12.25
N LEU A 114 -14.11 5.51 13.38
CA LEU A 114 -14.12 6.19 14.67
C LEU A 114 -13.09 7.32 14.72
N VAL A 115 -11.87 7.05 14.24
CA VAL A 115 -10.77 8.04 14.16
C VAL A 115 -11.18 9.25 13.33
N LEU A 116 -11.74 9.02 12.13
CA LEU A 116 -12.20 10.09 11.25
C LEU A 116 -13.37 10.87 11.85
N THR A 117 -14.32 10.17 12.48
CA THR A 117 -15.46 10.82 13.18
C THR A 117 -14.98 11.72 14.32
N ILE A 118 -14.06 11.24 15.15
CA ILE A 118 -13.45 12.05 16.23
C ILE A 118 -12.73 13.25 15.61
N GLY A 119 -11.99 13.06 14.51
CA GLY A 119 -11.29 14.15 13.81
C GLY A 119 -12.24 15.25 13.32
N ILE A 120 -13.36 14.88 12.69
CA ILE A 120 -14.38 15.82 12.19
C ILE A 120 -14.94 16.65 13.35
N PHE A 121 -15.38 15.99 14.43
CA PHE A 121 -15.96 16.71 15.57
C PHE A 121 -14.92 17.54 16.33
N ALA A 122 -13.70 17.04 16.52
CA ALA A 122 -12.62 17.79 17.16
C ALA A 122 -12.28 19.06 16.37
N ALA A 123 -12.15 18.96 15.04
CA ALA A 123 -11.90 20.10 14.17
C ALA A 123 -13.06 21.10 14.20
N GLY A 124 -14.30 20.60 14.15
CA GLY A 124 -15.51 21.44 14.25
C GLY A 124 -15.62 22.20 15.57
N ILE A 125 -15.41 21.53 16.71
CA ILE A 125 -15.46 22.14 18.04
C ILE A 125 -14.38 23.23 18.16
N ILE A 126 -13.15 22.96 17.71
CA ILE A 126 -12.05 23.93 17.75
C ILE A 126 -12.35 25.12 16.84
N GLY A 127 -12.84 24.86 15.61
CA GLY A 127 -13.21 25.94 14.68
C GLY A 127 -14.32 26.84 15.21
N LEU A 128 -15.34 26.26 15.84
CA LEU A 128 -16.42 27.00 16.52
C LEU A 128 -15.91 27.79 17.73
N ALA A 129 -15.04 27.20 18.54
CA ALA A 129 -14.50 27.85 19.74
C ALA A 129 -13.56 29.02 19.39
N LEU A 130 -12.84 28.94 18.29
CA LEU A 130 -11.94 29.99 17.80
C LEU A 130 -12.66 31.07 16.95
N GLY A 131 -13.96 30.85 16.63
CA GLY A 131 -14.73 31.77 15.80
C GLY A 131 -14.40 31.69 14.29
N ASP A 132 -13.67 30.66 13.85
CA ASP A 132 -13.38 30.43 12.43
C ASP A 132 -14.57 29.79 11.69
N LEU A 133 -15.45 29.10 12.40
CA LEU A 133 -16.63 28.42 11.89
C LEU A 133 -17.87 28.84 12.69
N ASP A 134 -19.02 28.84 12.03
CA ASP A 134 -20.33 28.75 12.65
C ASP A 134 -20.97 27.39 12.37
N ILE A 135 -22.10 27.10 13.02
CA ILE A 135 -22.78 25.80 12.87
C ILE A 135 -23.22 25.54 11.42
N PRO A 136 -23.82 26.51 10.68
CA PRO A 136 -24.16 26.33 9.28
C PRO A 136 -22.92 26.06 8.40
N LEU A 137 -21.83 26.79 8.60
CA LEU A 137 -20.59 26.62 7.83
C LEU A 137 -19.94 25.28 8.15
N PHE A 138 -19.98 24.82 9.41
CA PHE A 138 -19.49 23.48 9.78
C PHE A 138 -20.30 22.39 9.08
N ALA A 139 -21.64 22.48 9.10
CA ALA A 139 -22.50 21.52 8.38
C ALA A 139 -22.25 21.55 6.87
N GLN A 140 -22.09 22.74 6.27
CA GLN A 140 -21.74 22.88 4.85
C GLN A 140 -20.38 22.27 4.53
N SER A 141 -19.38 22.41 5.41
CA SER A 141 -18.06 21.83 5.24
C SER A 141 -18.10 20.31 5.24
N ILE A 142 -18.90 19.71 6.13
CA ILE A 142 -19.14 18.25 6.14
C ILE A 142 -19.79 17.82 4.82
N TYR A 143 -20.85 18.51 4.37
CA TYR A 143 -21.53 18.22 3.12
C TYR A 143 -20.59 18.32 1.92
N ASN A 144 -19.79 19.37 1.84
CA ASN A 144 -18.81 19.56 0.76
C ASN A 144 -17.74 18.46 0.78
N GLY A 145 -17.29 18.02 1.96
CA GLY A 145 -16.35 16.90 2.10
C GLY A 145 -16.92 15.59 1.55
N PHE A 146 -18.18 15.26 1.87
CA PHE A 146 -18.84 14.06 1.33
C PHE A 146 -19.07 14.17 -0.19
N THR A 147 -19.58 15.30 -0.67
CA THR A 147 -19.84 15.49 -2.11
C THR A 147 -18.55 15.48 -2.94
N GLY A 148 -17.44 16.01 -2.39
CA GLY A 148 -16.14 15.95 -3.03
C GLY A 148 -15.60 14.53 -3.22
N MET A 149 -16.11 13.55 -2.46
CA MET A 149 -15.71 12.14 -2.58
C MET A 149 -16.67 11.29 -3.44
N ASN A 150 -17.75 11.88 -3.98
CA ASN A 150 -18.74 11.13 -4.75
C ASN A 150 -18.14 10.47 -5.99
N GLU A 151 -17.25 11.16 -6.70
CA GLU A 151 -16.60 10.61 -7.89
C GLU A 151 -15.77 9.37 -7.54
N VAL A 152 -14.97 9.42 -6.48
CA VAL A 152 -14.19 8.28 -5.99
C VAL A 152 -15.10 7.14 -5.57
N PHE A 153 -16.21 7.43 -4.90
CA PHE A 153 -17.19 6.42 -4.48
C PHE A 153 -17.80 5.69 -5.68
N PHE A 154 -18.31 6.42 -6.66
CA PHE A 154 -18.91 5.81 -7.86
C PHE A 154 -17.89 5.06 -8.70
N LEU A 155 -16.69 5.60 -8.89
CA LEU A 155 -15.61 4.89 -9.60
C LEU A 155 -15.23 3.59 -8.89
N SER A 156 -15.07 3.62 -7.58
CA SER A 156 -14.77 2.42 -6.79
C SER A 156 -15.89 1.37 -6.89
N LEU A 157 -17.16 1.80 -6.88
CA LEU A 157 -18.31 0.93 -7.04
C LEU A 157 -18.32 0.26 -8.42
N PHE A 158 -18.12 1.04 -9.49
CA PHE A 158 -18.08 0.50 -10.85
C PHE A 158 -16.87 -0.39 -11.10
N CYS A 159 -15.70 -0.01 -10.63
CA CYS A 159 -14.49 -0.85 -10.70
C CYS A 159 -14.68 -2.17 -9.96
N GLY A 160 -15.30 -2.15 -8.77
CA GLY A 160 -15.63 -3.36 -8.02
C GLY A 160 -16.60 -4.27 -8.79
N GLY A 161 -17.65 -3.71 -9.38
CA GLY A 161 -18.59 -4.44 -10.22
C GLY A 161 -17.94 -5.03 -11.48
N MET A 162 -17.08 -4.27 -12.16
CA MET A 162 -16.32 -4.77 -13.31
C MET A 162 -15.36 -5.91 -12.91
N SER A 163 -14.69 -5.77 -11.78
CA SER A 163 -13.78 -6.79 -11.24
C SER A 163 -14.52 -8.10 -11.00
N GLU A 164 -15.69 -8.05 -10.38
CA GLU A 164 -16.53 -9.23 -10.16
C GLU A 164 -16.99 -9.86 -11.47
N MET A 165 -17.37 -9.05 -12.46
CA MET A 165 -17.72 -9.54 -13.80
C MET A 165 -16.54 -10.25 -14.49
N ILE A 166 -15.32 -9.70 -14.38
CA ILE A 166 -14.11 -10.32 -14.94
C ILE A 166 -13.85 -11.66 -14.26
N ALA A 167 -13.95 -11.71 -12.92
CA ALA A 167 -13.77 -12.93 -12.14
C ALA A 167 -14.81 -14.00 -12.50
N HIS A 168 -16.10 -13.63 -12.49
CA HIS A 168 -17.21 -14.52 -12.81
C HIS A 168 -17.15 -15.11 -14.23
N ASN A 169 -16.64 -14.35 -15.20
CA ASN A 169 -16.48 -14.82 -16.58
C ASN A 169 -15.15 -15.55 -16.84
N GLY A 170 -14.42 -15.92 -15.79
CA GLY A 170 -13.17 -16.69 -15.90
C GLY A 170 -11.97 -15.90 -16.42
N GLY A 171 -12.05 -14.56 -16.44
CA GLY A 171 -10.94 -13.71 -16.91
C GLY A 171 -9.70 -13.85 -16.04
N ILE A 172 -9.89 -13.96 -14.73
CA ILE A 172 -8.79 -14.19 -13.78
C ILE A 172 -8.23 -15.61 -13.92
N ASP A 173 -9.09 -16.61 -14.08
CA ASP A 173 -8.66 -18.01 -14.28
C ASP A 173 -7.85 -18.17 -15.57
N TRP A 174 -8.27 -17.51 -16.66
CA TRP A 174 -7.52 -17.48 -17.91
C TRP A 174 -6.12 -16.86 -17.72
N LEU A 175 -6.04 -15.78 -16.95
CA LEU A 175 -4.79 -15.09 -16.68
C LEU A 175 -3.83 -15.97 -15.86
N ILE A 176 -4.36 -16.66 -14.85
CA ILE A 176 -3.67 -17.65 -14.01
C ILE A 176 -3.10 -18.79 -14.87
N GLU A 177 -3.91 -19.38 -15.72
CA GLU A 177 -3.52 -20.48 -16.60
C GLU A 177 -2.41 -20.06 -17.58
N LYS A 178 -2.60 -18.91 -18.21
CA LYS A 178 -1.64 -18.38 -19.20
C LYS A 178 -0.27 -18.10 -18.59
N LEU A 179 -0.24 -17.45 -17.43
CA LEU A 179 0.99 -17.15 -16.73
C LEU A 179 1.66 -18.38 -16.12
N GLY A 180 0.85 -19.31 -15.59
CA GLY A 180 1.35 -20.56 -15.00
C GLY A 180 2.19 -21.37 -15.97
N GLY A 181 1.79 -21.43 -17.23
CA GLY A 181 2.53 -22.13 -18.30
C GLY A 181 3.90 -21.52 -18.64
N MET A 182 4.15 -20.27 -18.25
CA MET A 182 5.43 -19.58 -18.52
C MET A 182 6.45 -19.76 -17.39
N MET A 183 6.05 -20.23 -16.22
CA MET A 183 6.91 -20.39 -15.06
C MET A 183 7.64 -21.75 -15.12
N ARG A 184 8.95 -21.73 -15.40
CA ARG A 184 9.76 -22.95 -15.58
C ARG A 184 10.95 -23.07 -14.62
N SER A 185 11.23 -22.05 -13.83
CA SER A 185 12.34 -22.01 -12.88
C SER A 185 12.00 -21.16 -11.67
N ASN A 186 12.77 -21.23 -10.60
CA ASN A 186 12.57 -20.41 -9.41
C ASN A 186 12.49 -18.91 -9.74
N LYS A 187 13.40 -18.37 -10.56
CA LYS A 187 13.39 -16.96 -10.95
C LYS A 187 12.20 -16.61 -11.86
N SER A 188 11.87 -17.47 -12.84
CA SER A 188 10.71 -17.23 -13.71
C SER A 188 9.40 -17.34 -12.93
N ALA A 189 9.32 -18.18 -11.89
CA ALA A 189 8.18 -18.25 -11.01
C ALA A 189 8.03 -16.97 -10.17
N GLN A 190 9.12 -16.40 -9.66
CA GLN A 190 9.09 -15.11 -8.96
C GLN A 190 8.60 -13.97 -9.88
N VAL A 191 9.10 -13.89 -11.11
CA VAL A 191 8.61 -12.92 -12.11
C VAL A 191 7.14 -13.17 -12.44
N GLY A 192 6.75 -14.43 -12.60
CA GLY A 192 5.37 -14.80 -12.86
C GLY A 192 4.42 -14.44 -11.72
N ILE A 193 4.81 -14.63 -10.45
CA ILE A 193 4.04 -14.20 -9.27
C ILE A 193 3.88 -12.68 -9.26
N ALA A 194 4.96 -11.94 -9.53
CA ALA A 194 4.92 -10.48 -9.62
C ALA A 194 3.98 -10.01 -10.74
N ALA A 195 4.09 -10.60 -11.93
CA ALA A 195 3.22 -10.27 -13.06
C ALA A 195 1.75 -10.64 -12.78
N LEU A 196 1.51 -11.80 -12.16
CA LEU A 196 0.16 -12.26 -11.83
C LEU A 196 -0.57 -11.27 -10.92
N VAL A 197 0.05 -10.90 -9.78
CA VAL A 197 -0.58 -9.97 -8.85
C VAL A 197 -0.74 -8.57 -9.45
N SER A 198 0.23 -8.13 -10.27
CA SER A 198 0.17 -6.85 -10.98
C SER A 198 -1.02 -6.80 -11.94
N LEU A 199 -1.23 -7.83 -12.75
CA LEU A 199 -2.33 -7.89 -13.69
C LEU A 199 -3.68 -8.07 -12.99
N ALA A 200 -3.71 -8.84 -11.90
CA ALA A 200 -4.90 -8.96 -11.06
C ALA A 200 -5.26 -7.61 -10.43
N ASP A 201 -4.28 -6.82 -10.00
CA ASP A 201 -4.50 -5.49 -9.43
C ASP A 201 -4.99 -4.48 -10.49
N CYS A 202 -4.45 -4.52 -11.70
CA CYS A 202 -4.99 -3.75 -12.82
C CYS A 202 -6.47 -4.07 -13.11
N ALA A 203 -6.85 -5.34 -12.99
CA ALA A 203 -8.22 -5.78 -13.23
C ALA A 203 -9.18 -5.45 -12.07
N THR A 204 -8.69 -5.52 -10.83
CA THR A 204 -9.52 -5.33 -9.62
C THR A 204 -9.47 -3.92 -9.06
N ALA A 205 -8.46 -3.13 -9.44
CA ALA A 205 -8.14 -1.81 -8.87
C ALA A 205 -8.08 -1.83 -7.32
N ASN A 206 -7.72 -2.98 -6.75
CA ASN A 206 -7.64 -3.20 -5.31
C ASN A 206 -6.55 -4.22 -4.98
N ASN A 207 -5.47 -3.75 -4.37
CA ASN A 207 -4.28 -4.54 -4.06
C ASN A 207 -4.59 -5.74 -3.12
N THR A 208 -5.45 -5.57 -2.13
CA THR A 208 -5.82 -6.66 -1.22
C THR A 208 -6.58 -7.76 -1.95
N VAL A 209 -7.56 -7.41 -2.80
CA VAL A 209 -8.29 -8.35 -3.64
C VAL A 209 -7.35 -9.05 -4.61
N ALA A 210 -6.47 -8.31 -5.27
CA ALA A 210 -5.47 -8.86 -6.18
C ALA A 210 -4.58 -9.91 -5.50
N ILE A 211 -4.12 -9.64 -4.27
CA ILE A 211 -3.34 -10.59 -3.47
C ILE A 211 -4.15 -11.84 -3.10
N ILE A 212 -5.40 -11.67 -2.67
CA ILE A 212 -6.26 -12.80 -2.27
C ILE A 212 -6.52 -13.72 -3.45
N VAL A 213 -6.82 -13.15 -4.62
CA VAL A 213 -7.12 -13.91 -5.84
C VAL A 213 -5.87 -14.59 -6.41
N SER A 214 -4.72 -13.88 -6.42
CA SER A 214 -3.45 -14.41 -6.94
C SER A 214 -2.78 -15.38 -5.96
N GLY A 215 -3.10 -15.28 -4.68
CA GLY A 215 -2.42 -15.98 -3.58
C GLY A 215 -2.36 -17.50 -3.73
N PRO A 216 -3.48 -18.21 -3.99
CA PRO A 216 -3.48 -19.67 -4.15
C PRO A 216 -2.57 -20.14 -5.29
N MET A 217 -2.58 -19.45 -6.44
CA MET A 217 -1.70 -19.77 -7.55
C MET A 217 -0.24 -19.47 -7.22
N ALA A 218 0.04 -18.33 -6.62
CA ALA A 218 1.38 -17.97 -6.17
C ALA A 218 1.94 -19.03 -5.20
N LYS A 219 1.11 -19.52 -4.26
CA LYS A 219 1.48 -20.60 -3.33
C LYS A 219 1.79 -21.90 -4.06
N ASN A 220 0.95 -22.29 -5.02
CA ASN A 220 1.18 -23.49 -5.81
C ASN A 220 2.49 -23.40 -6.63
N MET A 221 2.71 -22.27 -7.30
CA MET A 221 3.97 -22.03 -8.03
C MET A 221 5.19 -22.00 -7.13
N SER A 222 5.05 -21.41 -5.93
CA SER A 222 6.10 -21.40 -4.93
C SER A 222 6.51 -22.81 -4.50
N ARG A 223 5.55 -23.71 -4.31
CA ARG A 223 5.81 -25.13 -3.99
C ARG A 223 6.49 -25.88 -5.14
N ILE A 224 6.00 -25.71 -6.37
CA ILE A 224 6.54 -26.39 -7.56
C ILE A 224 7.98 -25.94 -7.82
N HIS A 225 8.24 -24.64 -7.76
CA HIS A 225 9.53 -24.06 -8.15
C HIS A 225 10.44 -23.73 -6.95
N LYS A 226 10.04 -24.16 -5.73
CA LYS A 226 10.81 -23.96 -4.49
C LYS A 226 11.13 -22.48 -4.23
N VAL A 227 10.17 -21.59 -4.47
CA VAL A 227 10.24 -20.19 -4.05
C VAL A 227 9.82 -20.10 -2.59
N ASP A 228 10.66 -19.55 -1.72
CA ASP A 228 10.34 -19.41 -0.29
C ASP A 228 9.01 -18.65 -0.11
N PRO A 229 8.04 -19.16 0.67
CA PRO A 229 6.75 -18.52 0.89
C PRO A 229 6.84 -17.09 1.42
N ARG A 230 7.86 -16.77 2.22
CA ARG A 230 8.14 -15.41 2.70
C ARG A 230 8.50 -14.47 1.55
N ARG A 231 9.25 -15.00 0.59
CA ARG A 231 9.61 -14.29 -0.65
C ARG A 231 8.39 -14.11 -1.55
N SER A 232 7.59 -15.16 -1.74
CA SER A 232 6.35 -15.09 -2.50
C SER A 232 5.37 -14.06 -1.90
N ALA A 233 5.16 -14.07 -0.59
CA ALA A 233 4.35 -13.09 0.11
C ALA A 233 4.87 -11.65 -0.09
N SER A 234 6.19 -11.48 -0.06
CA SER A 234 6.83 -10.19 -0.33
C SER A 234 6.59 -9.70 -1.75
N LEU A 235 6.71 -10.58 -2.75
CA LEU A 235 6.46 -10.23 -4.15
C LEU A 235 4.99 -9.86 -4.40
N LEU A 236 4.05 -10.61 -3.81
CA LEU A 236 2.63 -10.29 -3.88
C LEU A 236 2.35 -8.88 -3.35
N ASP A 237 2.89 -8.55 -2.19
CA ASP A 237 2.68 -7.25 -1.55
C ASP A 237 3.38 -6.10 -2.28
N VAL A 238 4.66 -6.27 -2.64
CA VAL A 238 5.44 -5.24 -3.33
C VAL A 238 4.84 -4.88 -4.68
N PHE A 239 4.49 -5.88 -5.51
CA PHE A 239 4.02 -5.62 -6.86
C PHE A 239 2.54 -5.23 -6.95
N SER A 240 1.70 -5.64 -6.02
CA SER A 240 0.36 -5.07 -5.88
C SER A 240 0.45 -3.60 -5.45
N CYS A 241 1.29 -3.28 -4.48
CA CYS A 241 1.50 -1.91 -4.05
C CYS A 241 2.05 -1.00 -5.17
N VAL A 242 3.00 -1.50 -5.98
CA VAL A 242 3.49 -0.77 -7.16
C VAL A 242 2.35 -0.42 -8.10
N LEU A 243 1.55 -1.40 -8.50
CA LEU A 243 0.48 -1.18 -9.47
C LEU A 243 -0.62 -0.31 -8.90
N GLN A 244 -1.07 -0.59 -7.68
CA GLN A 244 -2.10 0.21 -7.03
C GLN A 244 -1.71 1.69 -6.91
N GLY A 245 -0.41 1.99 -6.75
CA GLY A 245 0.09 3.37 -6.70
C GLY A 245 0.19 4.07 -8.05
N ILE A 246 0.18 3.32 -9.18
CA ILE A 246 0.31 3.90 -10.52
C ILE A 246 -0.93 3.71 -11.41
N ILE A 247 -1.93 2.96 -10.97
CA ILE A 247 -3.18 2.79 -11.72
C ILE A 247 -4.00 4.08 -11.67
N PRO A 248 -4.29 4.76 -12.80
CA PRO A 248 -5.02 6.03 -12.79
C PRO A 248 -6.44 5.94 -12.25
N TRP A 249 -7.08 4.78 -12.40
CA TRP A 249 -8.41 4.47 -11.86
C TRP A 249 -8.37 3.83 -10.47
N GLY A 250 -7.19 3.73 -9.85
CA GLY A 250 -7.02 3.24 -8.50
C GLY A 250 -7.43 4.29 -7.45
N ALA A 251 -7.93 3.82 -6.32
CA ALA A 251 -8.44 4.69 -5.25
C ALA A 251 -7.42 5.72 -4.77
N GLN A 252 -6.13 5.41 -4.79
CA GLN A 252 -5.06 6.27 -4.29
C GLN A 252 -4.92 7.55 -5.11
N LEU A 253 -4.77 7.43 -6.44
CA LEU A 253 -4.62 8.58 -7.33
C LEU A 253 -5.94 9.35 -7.47
N LEU A 254 -7.07 8.64 -7.54
CA LEU A 254 -8.40 9.27 -7.58
C LEU A 254 -8.67 10.08 -6.32
N THR A 255 -8.37 9.54 -5.14
CA THR A 255 -8.53 10.26 -3.87
C THR A 255 -7.62 11.49 -3.79
N ALA A 256 -6.36 11.36 -4.23
CA ALA A 256 -5.44 12.48 -4.26
C ALA A 256 -5.95 13.61 -5.18
N ALA A 257 -6.39 13.28 -6.39
CA ALA A 257 -6.94 14.23 -7.35
C ALA A 257 -8.25 14.87 -6.85
N SER A 258 -9.17 14.09 -6.27
CA SER A 258 -10.43 14.62 -5.72
C SER A 258 -10.20 15.55 -4.54
N LEU A 259 -9.25 15.20 -3.64
CA LEU A 259 -8.93 16.06 -2.50
C LEU A 259 -8.29 17.38 -2.95
N THR A 260 -7.42 17.40 -3.97
CA THR A 260 -6.87 18.65 -4.50
C THR A 260 -7.96 19.53 -5.11
N ALA A 261 -8.93 18.94 -5.80
CA ALA A 261 -10.06 19.65 -6.39
C ALA A 261 -10.93 20.35 -5.33
N VAL A 262 -11.14 19.72 -4.16
CA VAL A 262 -11.88 20.34 -3.02
C VAL A 262 -11.20 21.63 -2.55
N TYR A 263 -9.88 21.73 -2.67
CA TYR A 263 -9.08 22.92 -2.31
C TYR A 263 -8.84 23.86 -3.50
N GLY A 264 -9.57 23.70 -4.60
CA GLY A 264 -9.53 24.60 -5.76
C GLY A 264 -8.39 24.32 -6.74
N VAL A 265 -7.61 23.24 -6.53
CA VAL A 265 -6.53 22.82 -7.44
C VAL A 265 -7.04 21.65 -8.29
N ALA A 266 -7.51 21.94 -9.50
CA ALA A 266 -7.94 20.89 -10.42
C ALA A 266 -6.72 20.09 -10.91
N MET A 267 -6.73 18.79 -10.65
CA MET A 267 -5.65 17.86 -11.00
C MET A 267 -6.23 16.51 -11.39
N SER A 268 -5.71 15.93 -12.46
CA SER A 268 -6.07 14.59 -12.92
C SER A 268 -5.13 13.53 -12.31
N PRO A 269 -5.59 12.28 -12.08
CA PRO A 269 -4.71 11.17 -11.77
C PRO A 269 -3.54 11.00 -12.75
N MET A 270 -3.76 11.33 -14.03
CA MET A 270 -2.72 11.25 -15.07
C MET A 270 -1.60 12.29 -14.88
N ASP A 271 -1.89 13.41 -14.22
CA ASP A 271 -0.89 14.43 -13.90
C ASP A 271 0.03 13.97 -12.76
N ILE A 272 -0.54 13.24 -11.80
CA ILE A 272 0.18 12.71 -10.62
C ILE A 272 1.07 11.52 -10.99
N LEU A 273 0.59 10.63 -11.88
CA LEU A 273 1.19 9.35 -12.22
C LEU A 273 2.67 9.41 -12.61
N PRO A 274 3.14 10.35 -13.47
CA PRO A 274 4.57 10.44 -13.82
C PRO A 274 5.48 10.75 -12.62
N HIS A 275 4.92 11.38 -11.59
CA HIS A 275 5.64 11.82 -10.40
C HIS A 275 5.61 10.80 -9.25
N MET A 276 5.02 9.62 -9.46
CA MET A 276 4.97 8.52 -8.48
C MET A 276 6.31 7.81 -8.32
N TRP A 277 7.35 8.59 -8.02
CA TRP A 277 8.75 8.13 -7.96
C TRP A 277 8.94 6.90 -7.09
N TYR A 278 8.30 6.86 -5.93
CA TYR A 278 8.43 5.69 -5.04
C TYR A 278 7.97 4.41 -5.72
N CYS A 279 6.81 4.41 -6.36
CA CYS A 279 6.27 3.22 -7.02
C CYS A 279 7.13 2.79 -8.22
N TRP A 280 7.61 3.73 -9.03
CA TRP A 280 8.51 3.43 -10.15
C TRP A 280 9.84 2.86 -9.68
N ILE A 281 10.45 3.45 -8.66
CA ILE A 281 11.71 2.98 -8.09
C ILE A 281 11.50 1.63 -7.40
N LEU A 282 10.39 1.45 -6.66
CA LEU A 282 10.05 0.19 -6.02
C LEU A 282 9.87 -0.94 -7.04
N ALA A 283 9.27 -0.67 -8.21
CA ALA A 283 9.16 -1.64 -9.30
C ALA A 283 10.55 -2.11 -9.77
N VAL A 284 11.47 -1.17 -9.99
CA VAL A 284 12.85 -1.48 -10.41
C VAL A 284 13.58 -2.26 -9.33
N VAL A 285 13.55 -1.81 -8.08
CA VAL A 285 14.21 -2.49 -6.95
C VAL A 285 13.60 -3.88 -6.71
N GLY A 286 12.27 -4.00 -6.82
CA GLY A 286 11.55 -5.27 -6.72
C GLY A 286 11.99 -6.27 -7.79
N ILE A 287 12.08 -5.84 -9.06
CA ILE A 287 12.59 -6.68 -10.15
C ILE A 287 14.06 -7.04 -9.89
N LEU A 288 14.91 -6.08 -9.54
CA LEU A 288 16.32 -6.34 -9.25
C LEU A 288 16.47 -7.35 -8.11
N SER A 289 15.61 -7.31 -7.11
CA SER A 289 15.64 -8.25 -5.98
C SER A 289 15.37 -9.70 -6.39
N ILE A 290 14.72 -9.96 -7.54
CA ILE A 290 14.52 -11.31 -8.09
C ILE A 290 15.82 -11.87 -8.65
N PHE A 291 16.61 -11.02 -9.30
CA PHE A 291 17.85 -11.44 -9.95
C PHE A 291 19.04 -11.36 -9.01
N ILE A 292 19.10 -10.35 -8.16
CA ILE A 292 20.13 -10.10 -7.15
C ILE A 292 19.51 -10.32 -5.76
N PRO A 293 19.77 -11.46 -5.09
CA PRO A 293 19.02 -11.87 -3.91
C PRO A 293 19.51 -11.17 -2.62
N PHE A 294 19.54 -9.84 -2.61
CA PHE A 294 19.94 -9.03 -1.46
C PHE A 294 18.89 -9.01 -0.34
N ALA A 295 17.61 -9.25 -0.69
CA ALA A 295 16.51 -9.30 0.26
C ALA A 295 16.29 -10.69 0.90
N ASP A 296 16.96 -11.72 0.40
CA ASP A 296 16.76 -13.13 0.81
C ASP A 296 17.55 -13.54 2.06
N GLY A 297 18.05 -12.59 2.84
CA GLY A 297 18.91 -12.89 4.00
C GLY A 297 18.28 -13.85 5.00
N ILE A 298 16.98 -13.68 5.31
CA ILE A 298 16.26 -14.57 6.22
C ILE A 298 15.97 -15.93 5.56
N CYS A 299 15.63 -15.96 4.28
CA CYS A 299 15.34 -17.18 3.53
C CYS A 299 16.56 -18.08 3.41
N ARG A 300 17.78 -17.49 3.40
CA ARG A 300 19.05 -18.23 3.36
C ARG A 300 19.49 -18.72 4.73
N LYS A 301 19.27 -17.91 5.79
CA LYS A 301 19.66 -18.27 7.16
C LYS A 301 18.79 -19.35 7.76
N ASP A 302 17.52 -19.36 7.41
CA ASP A 302 16.50 -20.30 7.84
C ASP A 302 15.71 -20.78 6.64
N PRO A 303 16.21 -21.76 5.84
CA PRO A 303 15.53 -22.26 4.66
C PRO A 303 14.16 -22.83 4.99
N TRP A 304 13.20 -22.60 4.07
CA TRP A 304 11.84 -23.11 4.25
C TRP A 304 11.81 -24.62 4.23
N ASN A 305 11.18 -25.22 5.26
CA ASN A 305 11.03 -26.67 5.33
C ASN A 305 9.78 -27.11 4.56
N TRP A 306 9.98 -27.62 3.35
CA TRP A 306 8.93 -28.04 2.44
C TRP A 306 8.21 -29.34 2.85
N GLU A 307 8.78 -30.13 3.76
CA GLU A 307 8.18 -31.36 4.26
C GLU A 307 6.98 -31.07 5.17
N TYR A 308 7.06 -29.94 5.89
CA TYR A 308 5.97 -29.47 6.78
C TYR A 308 5.04 -28.44 6.13
N ASP A 309 5.21 -28.15 4.84
CA ASP A 309 4.34 -27.23 4.12
C ASP A 309 3.08 -27.97 3.65
N VAL A 310 2.12 -28.10 4.55
CA VAL A 310 0.82 -28.70 4.23
C VAL A 310 -0.08 -27.63 3.61
N ALA A 311 -0.65 -27.94 2.42
CA ALA A 311 -1.37 -26.99 1.56
C ALA A 311 -2.54 -26.24 2.22
N GLU A 312 -3.11 -26.77 3.29
CA GLU A 312 -4.35 -26.25 3.89
C GLU A 312 -4.20 -25.56 5.25
N SER A 313 -3.04 -25.65 5.89
CA SER A 313 -2.94 -25.31 7.32
C SER A 313 -1.93 -24.23 7.69
N GLY A 314 -1.12 -23.74 6.78
CA GLY A 314 -0.26 -22.58 6.98
C GLY A 314 0.66 -22.65 8.22
N VAL A 315 0.83 -21.50 8.88
CA VAL A 315 1.68 -21.34 10.08
C VAL A 315 1.27 -22.26 11.25
N ALA A 316 -0.03 -22.51 11.41
CA ALA A 316 -0.54 -23.33 12.51
C ALA A 316 -0.08 -24.81 12.41
N ALA A 317 -0.08 -25.38 11.20
CA ALA A 317 0.38 -26.75 11.02
C ALA A 317 1.89 -26.89 11.10
N LYS A 318 2.65 -25.88 10.62
CA LYS A 318 4.09 -25.85 10.80
C LYS A 318 4.43 -25.83 12.29
N LYS A 319 3.74 -25.02 13.09
CA LYS A 319 3.94 -24.98 14.55
C LYS A 319 3.55 -26.31 15.21
N ALA A 320 2.43 -26.90 14.81
CA ALA A 320 2.01 -28.19 15.35
C ALA A 320 2.99 -29.32 14.99
N ALA A 321 3.51 -29.34 13.76
CA ALA A 321 4.51 -30.31 13.34
C ALA A 321 5.83 -30.17 14.13
N ILE A 322 6.33 -28.96 14.32
CA ILE A 322 7.53 -28.68 15.13
C ILE A 322 7.30 -29.07 16.60
N GLU A 323 6.10 -28.85 17.12
CA GLU A 323 5.76 -29.22 18.50
C GLU A 323 5.71 -30.74 18.67
N LEU A 324 5.16 -31.46 17.68
CA LEU A 324 5.14 -32.91 17.63
C LEU A 324 6.56 -33.51 17.59
N GLU A 325 7.44 -33.00 16.72
CA GLU A 325 8.87 -33.40 16.70
C GLU A 325 9.58 -33.17 18.03
N ARG A 326 9.34 -32.03 18.67
CA ARG A 326 9.90 -31.75 19.99
C ARG A 326 9.42 -32.74 21.05
N GLN A 327 8.13 -33.12 20.97
CA GLN A 327 7.56 -34.12 21.90
C GLN A 327 8.08 -35.53 21.62
N GLU A 328 8.31 -35.90 20.36
CA GLU A 328 8.92 -37.20 20.00
C GLU A 328 10.39 -37.26 20.37
N ALA A 329 11.14 -36.20 20.11
CA ALA A 329 12.54 -36.11 20.55
C ALA A 329 12.68 -36.16 22.09
N ALA A 330 11.76 -35.58 22.83
CA ALA A 330 11.74 -35.64 24.30
C ALA A 330 11.33 -37.04 24.87
N LYS A 331 10.68 -37.88 24.08
CA LYS A 331 10.34 -39.26 24.48
C LYS A 331 11.44 -40.25 24.17
N THR A 332 12.44 -39.86 23.40
CA THR A 332 13.56 -40.74 22.97
C THR A 332 14.81 -40.52 23.81
N VAL A 333 14.78 -39.59 24.76
CA VAL A 333 15.77 -39.33 25.81
C VAL A 333 15.26 -39.87 27.15
#